data_f63c959eea557cd26c3a134dc3a21d6c
#
_entry.id   f63c959eea557cd26c3a134dc3a21d6c
#
_cell.length_a   1.000
_cell.length_b   1.000
_cell.length_c   1.000
_cell.angle_alpha   90.00
_cell.angle_beta   90.00
_cell.angle_gamma   90.00
#
_symmetry.space_group_name_H-M   'P 1'
#
loop_
_entity.id
_entity.type
_entity.pdbx_description
1 polymer ?
#
loop_
_entity_poly.entity_id
_entity_poly.type
_entity_poly.pdbx_seq_one_letter_code
_entity_poly.pdbx_strand_id
1 'polypeptide(L)'
;MNVSPMGAVSTETLNKIGTQISPMEMKAGDVIFFDTYKHDGHVGIVIDQNTFIGCQTNKGVSIENLSTPYWTKVFKGHVRRY
;
A
#
# COMPACT_ATOMS: atom_id res chain seq x y z
N MET A 1 22.44 5.33 0.59
CA MET A 1 22.07 5.05 -0.04
C MET A 1 21.53 5.43 -0.81
N ASN A 2 21.51 5.47 -1.06
CA ASN A 2 21.07 5.94 -1.87
C ASN A 2 19.74 5.81 -1.93
N VAL A 3 19.14 6.48 -1.66
CA VAL A 3 17.98 6.44 -1.85
C VAL A 3 17.56 5.93 -2.90
N SER A 4 18.41 5.86 -3.61
CA SER A 4 18.16 5.36 -4.74
C SER A 4 17.49 4.10 -4.78
N PRO A 5 17.66 3.21 -3.90
CA PRO A 5 16.92 1.98 -3.91
C PRO A 5 15.42 2.20 -4.01
N MET A 6 14.90 3.15 -3.28
CA MET A 6 13.48 3.41 -3.38
C MET A 6 13.11 4.03 -4.70
N GLY A 7 13.97 4.85 -5.23
CA GLY A 7 13.71 5.44 -6.52
C GLY A 7 13.73 4.43 -7.64
N ALA A 8 14.51 3.38 -7.47
CA ALA A 8 14.63 2.36 -8.49
C ALA A 8 13.61 1.24 -8.33
N VAL A 9 12.96 1.14 -7.19
CA VAL A 9 12.01 0.06 -6.93
C VAL A 9 10.61 0.52 -7.27
N SER A 10 9.97 -0.17 -8.18
CA SER A 10 8.63 0.16 -8.59
C SER A 10 7.61 -0.68 -7.85
N THR A 11 6.34 -0.34 -7.98
CA THR A 11 5.27 -1.13 -7.41
C THR A 11 5.30 -2.54 -7.98
N GLU A 12 5.65 -2.69 -9.24
CA GLU A 12 5.73 -4.02 -9.85
C GLU A 12 6.82 -4.87 -9.22
N THR A 13 7.86 -4.25 -8.69
CA THR A 13 8.90 -4.98 -7.99
C THR A 13 8.46 -5.29 -6.57
N LEU A 14 7.95 -4.29 -5.87
CA LEU A 14 7.54 -4.45 -4.47
C LEU A 14 6.47 -5.53 -4.30
N ASN A 15 5.55 -5.62 -5.25
CA ASN A 15 4.45 -6.58 -5.10
C ASN A 15 4.87 -8.03 -5.34
N LYS A 16 6.14 -8.27 -5.62
CA LYS A 16 6.66 -9.62 -5.87
C LYS A 16 7.65 -10.09 -4.82
N ILE A 17 8.09 -9.21 -3.93
CA ILE A 17 9.07 -9.58 -2.91
C ILE A 17 8.40 -9.54 -1.54
N GLY A 18 9.10 -10.04 -0.54
CA GLY A 18 8.54 -10.10 0.80
C GLY A 18 7.52 -11.24 0.91
N THR A 19 6.72 -11.21 1.95
CA THR A 19 5.73 -12.23 2.23
C THR A 19 4.33 -11.64 2.11
N GLN A 20 3.47 -12.30 1.34
CA GLN A 20 2.08 -11.84 1.24
C GLN A 20 1.35 -12.17 2.55
N ILE A 21 0.61 -11.19 3.05
CA ILE A 21 -0.09 -11.29 4.33
C ILE A 21 -1.59 -11.17 4.08
N SER A 22 -2.37 -11.94 4.82
CA SER A 22 -3.82 -11.79 4.78
C SER A 22 -4.21 -10.41 5.33
N PRO A 23 -5.20 -9.75 4.74
CA PRO A 23 -5.65 -8.46 5.30
C PRO A 23 -6.03 -8.54 6.77
N MET A 24 -6.51 -9.68 7.22
CA MET A 24 -6.89 -9.84 8.62
C MET A 24 -5.67 -9.89 9.55
N GLU A 25 -4.50 -10.13 8.99
CA GLU A 25 -3.27 -10.24 9.78
C GLU A 25 -2.35 -9.05 9.60
N MET A 26 -2.75 -8.06 8.81
CA MET A 26 -1.86 -6.94 8.56
C MET A 26 -1.66 -6.10 9.82
N LYS A 27 -0.46 -5.54 9.95
CA LYS A 27 -0.04 -4.78 11.11
C LYS A 27 0.65 -3.51 10.66
N ALA A 28 0.89 -2.61 11.61
CA ALA A 28 1.62 -1.38 11.34
C ALA A 28 2.95 -1.70 10.66
N GLY A 29 3.23 -1.00 9.57
CA GLY A 29 4.47 -1.20 8.83
C GLY A 29 4.34 -2.10 7.62
N ASP A 30 3.26 -2.87 7.50
CA ASP A 30 3.03 -3.66 6.30
C ASP A 30 2.70 -2.74 5.14
N VAL A 31 2.91 -3.21 3.92
CA VAL A 31 2.64 -2.43 2.71
C VAL A 31 1.36 -2.95 2.07
N ILE A 32 0.44 -2.04 1.79
CA ILE A 32 -0.85 -2.38 1.22
C ILE A 32 -0.91 -1.84 -0.21
N PHE A 33 -1.45 -2.64 -1.12
CA PHE A 33 -1.51 -2.32 -2.55
C PHE A 33 -2.95 -2.13 -3.00
N PHE A 34 -3.17 -1.21 -3.92
CA PHE A 34 -4.50 -0.91 -4.44
C PHE A 34 -4.50 -0.94 -5.96
N ASP A 35 -5.60 -1.43 -6.52
CA ASP A 35 -5.79 -1.45 -7.97
C ASP A 35 -6.49 -0.16 -8.38
N THR A 36 -5.71 0.86 -8.68
CA THR A 36 -6.25 2.15 -9.08
C THR A 36 -6.22 2.26 -10.61
N TYR A 37 -5.26 3.00 -11.16
CA TYR A 37 -5.19 3.14 -12.62
C TYR A 37 -4.62 1.88 -13.28
N LYS A 38 -4.03 0.98 -12.50
CA LYS A 38 -3.55 -0.32 -12.97
C LYS A 38 -3.49 -1.24 -11.76
N HIS A 39 -3.23 -2.52 -12.00
CA HIS A 39 -3.07 -3.50 -10.93
C HIS A 39 -1.93 -3.05 -10.01
N ASP A 40 -2.22 -2.98 -8.73
CA ASP A 40 -1.27 -2.52 -7.71
C ASP A 40 -0.69 -1.14 -8.07
N GLY A 41 -1.51 -0.27 -8.64
CA GLY A 41 -1.04 1.04 -9.09
C GLY A 41 -0.80 2.05 -7.98
N HIS A 42 -1.28 1.79 -6.77
CA HIS A 42 -1.10 2.66 -5.62
C HIS A 42 -0.70 1.83 -4.42
N VAL A 43 0.14 2.39 -3.55
CA VAL A 43 0.64 1.66 -2.39
C VAL A 43 0.63 2.57 -1.18
N GLY A 44 0.42 1.99 0.00
CA GLY A 44 0.44 2.70 1.26
C GLY A 44 1.08 1.88 2.34
N ILE A 45 1.26 2.48 3.51
CA ILE A 45 1.83 1.81 4.68
C ILE A 45 0.72 1.63 5.70
N VAL A 46 0.51 0.41 6.13
CA VAL A 46 -0.55 0.09 7.09
C VAL A 46 -0.24 0.68 8.46
N ILE A 47 -1.23 1.31 9.08
CA ILE A 47 -1.14 1.78 10.45
C ILE A 47 -1.83 0.77 11.36
N ASP A 48 -3.01 0.32 10.97
CA ASP A 48 -3.73 -0.72 11.70
C ASP A 48 -4.69 -1.41 10.73
N GLN A 49 -5.63 -2.19 11.22
CA GLN A 49 -6.53 -2.98 10.38
C GLN A 49 -7.45 -2.11 9.52
N ASN A 50 -7.52 -0.82 9.79
CA ASN A 50 -8.49 0.03 9.13
C ASN A 50 -7.89 1.29 8.51
N THR A 51 -6.63 1.63 8.78
CA THR A 51 -6.03 2.87 8.31
C THR A 51 -4.65 2.65 7.73
N PHE A 52 -4.29 3.50 6.79
CA PHE A 52 -2.97 3.43 6.17
C PHE A 52 -2.50 4.84 5.81
N ILE A 53 -1.19 4.99 5.62
CA ILE A 53 -0.59 6.24 5.17
C ILE A 53 -0.40 6.13 3.67
N GLY A 54 -0.96 7.07 2.92
CA GLY A 54 -0.79 7.10 1.47
C GLY A 54 -0.21 8.44 1.04
N CYS A 55 0.30 8.49 -0.19
CA CYS A 55 0.77 9.71 -0.79
C CYS A 55 -0.12 9.99 -1.98
N GLN A 56 -0.86 11.08 -1.92
CA GLN A 56 -1.80 11.43 -2.98
C GLN A 56 -1.31 12.66 -3.71
N THR A 57 -1.54 12.68 -5.02
CA THR A 57 -1.04 13.75 -5.87
C THR A 57 -1.45 15.12 -5.37
N ASN A 58 -2.68 15.28 -4.95
CA ASN A 58 -3.18 16.59 -4.56
C ASN A 58 -3.08 16.89 -3.08
N LYS A 59 -2.91 15.86 -2.26
CA LYS A 59 -2.88 16.03 -0.82
C LYS A 59 -1.51 15.83 -0.20
N GLY A 60 -0.58 15.23 -0.94
CA GLY A 60 0.67 14.81 -0.34
C GLY A 60 0.45 13.59 0.55
N VAL A 61 1.21 13.48 1.61
CA VAL A 61 1.11 12.36 2.54
C VAL A 61 -0.11 12.57 3.43
N SER A 62 -0.94 11.55 3.54
CA SER A 62 -2.14 11.64 4.39
C SER A 62 -2.50 10.28 4.95
N ILE A 63 -3.24 10.29 6.06
CA ILE A 63 -3.76 9.07 6.66
C ILE A 63 -5.16 8.85 6.09
N GLU A 64 -5.39 7.65 5.57
CA GLU A 64 -6.65 7.32 4.91
C GLU A 64 -7.31 6.15 5.62
N ASN A 65 -8.62 6.05 5.47
CA ASN A 65 -9.40 5.01 6.11
C ASN A 65 -9.85 3.97 5.07
N LEU A 66 -9.55 2.70 5.32
CA LEU A 66 -9.88 1.64 4.39
C LEU A 66 -11.38 1.41 4.24
N SER A 67 -12.19 1.86 5.17
CA SER A 67 -13.63 1.69 5.05
C SER A 67 -14.27 2.77 4.17
N THR A 68 -13.48 3.76 3.71
CA THR A 68 -13.96 4.73 2.73
C THR A 68 -14.35 3.98 1.45
N PRO A 69 -15.49 4.29 0.84
CA PRO A 69 -15.95 3.54 -0.33
C PRO A 69 -14.94 3.45 -1.47
N TYR A 70 -14.21 4.53 -1.74
CA TYR A 70 -13.21 4.52 -2.80
C TYR A 70 -12.12 3.47 -2.53
N TRP A 71 -11.57 3.45 -1.30
CA TRP A 71 -10.49 2.53 -0.99
C TRP A 71 -10.99 1.10 -0.90
N THR A 72 -12.20 0.91 -0.39
CA THR A 72 -12.80 -0.43 -0.35
C THR A 72 -12.94 -0.99 -1.75
N LYS A 73 -13.32 -0.14 -2.70
CA LYS A 73 -13.52 -0.58 -4.07
C LYS A 73 -12.23 -1.04 -4.73
N VAL A 74 -11.12 -0.35 -4.46
CA VAL A 74 -9.86 -0.63 -5.14
C VAL A 74 -8.92 -1.54 -4.36
N PHE A 75 -9.25 -1.90 -3.14
CA PHE A 75 -8.43 -2.81 -2.33
C PHE A 75 -8.83 -4.25 -2.64
N LYS A 76 -7.91 -5.01 -3.19
CA LYS A 76 -8.16 -6.40 -3.58
C LYS A 76 -7.51 -7.40 -2.64
N GLY A 77 -7.10 -6.97 -1.47
CA GLY A 77 -6.55 -7.89 -0.47
C GLY A 77 -5.05 -8.12 -0.56
N HIS A 78 -4.34 -7.31 -1.32
CA HIS A 78 -2.89 -7.51 -1.49
C HIS A 78 -2.12 -6.70 -0.45
N VAL A 79 -1.53 -7.40 0.51
CA VAL A 79 -0.71 -6.81 1.57
C VAL A 79 0.56 -7.63 1.68
N ARG A 80 1.71 -6.98 1.85
CA ARG A 80 2.97 -7.69 1.97
C ARG A 80 3.79 -7.17 3.14
N ARG A 81 4.59 -8.05 3.70
CA ARG A 81 5.50 -7.74 4.81
C ARG A 81 6.92 -8.01 4.35
N TYR A 82 7.78 -7.04 4.55
CA TYR A 82 9.17 -7.12 4.11
C TYR A 82 10.17 -7.31 5.23
#